data_4cfaf01a6cba3f2d617a1a3d7d5cd967
#
_entry.id   4cfaf01a6cba3f2d617a1a3d7d5cd967
#
_cell.length_a   1.000
_cell.length_b   1.000
_cell.length_c   1.000
_cell.angle_alpha   90.00
_cell.angle_beta   90.00
_cell.angle_gamma   90.00
#
_symmetry.space_group_name_H-M   'P 1'
#
loop_
_entity.id
_entity.type
_entity.pdbx_description
1 polymer ?
#
loop_
_entity_poly.entity_id
_entity_poly.type
_entity_poly.pdbx_seq_one_letter_code
_entity_poly.pdbx_strand_id
1 'polypeptide(L)'
;MIKRLLLASLAFASAAAVSSCADQRSHTQAVYMLVDTSGTYAQEVGKAQVIINYLLGTLQPGDSLAVARVKSRSFSEKDIIAKVTFDNQPSRANIQKRAFKDKIDKFVKTVGGSAYTDITGGLIQGSMFLNETGAGTKTILIFSDMQEELDKATIRDFPIKLKDIRVVALNVVKLKTDNIDPRRYMGRLEAWQKRIEGAGASEWRVINDIERLDAVLGRG
;
A
#
# COMPACT_ATOMS: atom_id res chain seq x y z
N MET A 1 19.80 -33.81 -55.45
CA MET A 1 18.67 -33.87 -54.48
C MET A 1 19.08 -33.54 -53.03
N ILE A 2 20.28 -33.82 -52.57
CA ILE A 2 20.77 -33.64 -51.17
C ILE A 2 20.92 -32.15 -50.77
N LYS A 3 21.27 -31.24 -51.68
CA LYS A 3 21.45 -29.79 -51.39
C LYS A 3 20.14 -29.03 -51.08
N ARG A 4 18.97 -29.55 -51.51
CA ARG A 4 17.67 -28.91 -51.22
C ARG A 4 17.09 -29.31 -49.87
N LEU A 5 17.47 -30.43 -49.28
CA LEU A 5 17.06 -30.87 -47.97
C LEU A 5 17.78 -30.14 -46.82
N LEU A 6 19.04 -29.70 -47.04
CA LEU A 6 19.82 -28.97 -46.04
C LEU A 6 19.36 -27.52 -45.84
N LEU A 7 18.77 -26.89 -46.85
CA LEU A 7 18.23 -25.54 -46.77
C LEU A 7 16.85 -25.47 -46.06
N ALA A 8 16.08 -26.56 -46.11
CA ALA A 8 14.78 -26.64 -45.44
C ALA A 8 14.90 -26.85 -43.91
N SER A 9 15.96 -27.53 -43.46
CA SER A 9 16.21 -27.75 -42.03
C SER A 9 16.75 -26.53 -41.28
N LEU A 10 17.41 -25.61 -41.99
CA LEU A 10 17.94 -24.36 -41.39
C LEU A 10 16.85 -23.28 -41.20
N ALA A 11 15.78 -23.31 -42.01
CA ALA A 11 14.66 -22.36 -41.88
C ALA A 11 13.71 -22.68 -40.75
N PHE A 12 13.68 -23.96 -40.29
CA PHE A 12 12.79 -24.37 -39.18
C PHE A 12 13.38 -24.13 -37.80
N ALA A 13 14.72 -24.02 -37.68
CA ALA A 13 15.42 -23.76 -36.43
C ALA A 13 15.38 -22.29 -35.98
N SER A 14 15.10 -21.32 -36.88
CA SER A 14 15.04 -19.91 -36.58
C SER A 14 13.65 -19.42 -36.11
N ALA A 15 12.61 -20.23 -36.24
CA ALA A 15 11.24 -19.85 -35.80
C ALA A 15 10.94 -20.13 -34.32
N ALA A 16 11.81 -20.88 -33.64
CA ALA A 16 11.58 -21.28 -32.23
C ALA A 16 12.14 -20.29 -31.18
N ALA A 17 12.80 -19.19 -31.60
CA ALA A 17 13.51 -18.27 -30.69
C ALA A 17 12.69 -17.03 -30.27
N VAL A 18 11.43 -16.87 -30.70
CA VAL A 18 10.62 -15.66 -30.42
C VAL A 18 9.48 -15.86 -29.43
N SER A 19 9.42 -16.96 -28.69
CA SER A 19 8.33 -17.22 -27.73
C SER A 19 8.73 -17.08 -26.26
N SER A 20 9.71 -16.25 -25.93
CA SER A 20 10.06 -15.95 -24.55
C SER A 20 9.82 -14.46 -24.24
N CYS A 21 8.63 -13.95 -24.56
CA CYS A 21 8.07 -12.86 -23.77
C CYS A 21 7.43 -13.49 -22.53
N ALA A 22 8.25 -14.06 -21.66
CA ALA A 22 7.81 -14.35 -20.30
C ALA A 22 7.34 -13.04 -19.69
N ASP A 23 6.14 -13.03 -19.15
CA ASP A 23 5.53 -11.96 -18.36
C ASP A 23 6.56 -11.52 -17.28
N GLN A 24 7.36 -10.51 -17.61
CA GLN A 24 8.43 -10.00 -16.74
C GLN A 24 7.80 -9.09 -15.71
N ARG A 25 6.87 -9.67 -14.89
CA ARG A 25 6.38 -8.95 -13.72
C ARG A 25 7.59 -8.63 -12.86
N SER A 26 7.75 -7.37 -12.57
CA SER A 26 8.78 -6.92 -11.65
C SER A 26 8.65 -7.68 -10.33
N HIS A 27 9.74 -8.31 -9.85
CA HIS A 27 9.77 -8.98 -8.55
C HIS A 27 9.80 -7.99 -7.37
N THR A 28 9.75 -6.69 -7.66
CA THR A 28 9.73 -5.65 -6.63
C THR A 28 8.36 -5.50 -6.00
N GLN A 29 8.36 -5.05 -4.75
CA GLN A 29 7.17 -4.71 -3.99
C GLN A 29 7.06 -3.19 -3.82
N ALA A 30 5.84 -2.68 -3.83
CA ALA A 30 5.55 -1.32 -3.43
C ALA A 30 4.49 -1.31 -2.35
N VAL A 31 4.77 -0.62 -1.27
CA VAL A 31 3.86 -0.49 -0.12
C VAL A 31 3.54 1.00 0.09
N TYR A 32 2.26 1.31 0.19
CA TYR A 32 1.77 2.62 0.59
C TYR A 32 1.02 2.49 1.90
N MET A 33 1.51 3.10 2.96
CA MET A 33 0.88 3.02 4.28
C MET A 33 0.19 4.35 4.63
N LEU A 34 -1.12 4.27 4.87
CA LEU A 34 -1.94 5.33 5.42
C LEU A 34 -1.96 5.23 6.94
N VAL A 35 -1.62 6.30 7.63
CA VAL A 35 -1.65 6.39 9.10
C VAL A 35 -2.69 7.40 9.51
N ASP A 36 -3.73 6.93 10.17
CA ASP A 36 -4.77 7.79 10.72
C ASP A 36 -4.22 8.61 11.88
N THR A 37 -4.46 9.92 11.81
CA THR A 37 -4.06 10.86 12.85
C THR A 37 -5.26 11.61 13.42
N SER A 38 -6.49 11.11 13.18
CA SER A 38 -7.71 11.74 13.67
C SER A 38 -7.92 11.52 15.17
N GLY A 39 -8.48 12.53 15.83
CA GLY A 39 -9.02 12.46 17.19
C GLY A 39 -8.18 11.61 18.17
N THR A 40 -8.85 10.61 18.75
CA THR A 40 -8.23 9.68 19.73
C THR A 40 -7.29 8.67 19.09
N TYR A 41 -7.37 8.45 17.76
CA TYR A 41 -6.53 7.48 17.07
C TYR A 41 -5.07 7.95 16.94
N ALA A 42 -4.81 9.25 17.08
CA ALA A 42 -3.45 9.79 17.15
C ALA A 42 -2.59 9.14 18.27
N GLN A 43 -3.19 8.59 19.33
CA GLN A 43 -2.50 7.87 20.40
C GLN A 43 -1.95 6.50 19.91
N GLU A 44 -2.51 5.93 18.84
CA GLU A 44 -2.10 4.65 18.28
C GLU A 44 -0.88 4.76 17.33
N VAL A 45 -0.43 5.97 17.00
CA VAL A 45 0.64 6.21 16.00
C VAL A 45 1.94 5.49 16.38
N GLY A 46 2.19 5.25 17.66
CA GLY A 46 3.33 4.44 18.12
C GLY A 46 3.29 3.00 17.58
N LYS A 47 2.11 2.39 17.47
CA LYS A 47 1.95 1.06 16.86
C LYS A 47 2.19 1.11 15.35
N ALA A 48 1.74 2.18 14.67
CA ALA A 48 2.05 2.39 13.26
C ALA A 48 3.56 2.47 13.02
N GLN A 49 4.31 3.12 13.91
CA GLN A 49 5.78 3.20 13.84
C GLN A 49 6.42 1.80 13.91
N VAL A 50 5.91 0.89 14.75
CA VAL A 50 6.40 -0.51 14.81
C VAL A 50 6.23 -1.19 13.46
N ILE A 51 5.06 -1.04 12.83
CA ILE A 51 4.78 -1.60 11.50
C ILE A 51 5.72 -1.02 10.44
N ILE A 52 5.94 0.30 10.46
CA ILE A 52 6.85 0.96 9.51
C ILE A 52 8.29 0.46 9.69
N ASN A 53 8.75 0.29 10.93
CA ASN A 53 10.07 -0.27 11.22
C ASN A 53 10.20 -1.72 10.71
N TYR A 54 9.15 -2.53 10.85
CA TYR A 54 9.08 -3.86 10.27
C TYR A 54 9.20 -3.81 8.74
N LEU A 55 8.46 -2.94 8.06
CA LEU A 55 8.56 -2.74 6.60
C LEU A 55 9.98 -2.34 6.18
N LEU A 56 10.61 -1.41 6.90
CA LEU A 56 12.00 -1.00 6.63
C LEU A 56 12.99 -2.15 6.81
N GLY A 57 12.69 -3.11 7.71
CA GLY A 57 13.50 -4.31 7.92
C GLY A 57 13.35 -5.36 6.81
N THR A 58 12.15 -5.51 6.25
CA THR A 58 11.79 -6.61 5.34
C THR A 58 11.87 -6.25 3.86
N LEU A 59 11.56 -4.99 3.49
CA LEU A 59 11.67 -4.53 2.10
C LEU A 59 13.11 -4.60 1.61
N GLN A 60 13.28 -4.98 0.34
CA GLN A 60 14.56 -5.23 -0.29
C GLN A 60 15.00 -4.03 -1.16
N PRO A 61 16.28 -3.97 -1.59
CA PRO A 61 16.71 -3.07 -2.65
C PRO A 61 15.78 -3.18 -3.87
N GLY A 62 15.41 -2.05 -4.46
CA GLY A 62 14.44 -1.96 -5.57
C GLY A 62 12.97 -1.86 -5.14
N ASP A 63 12.62 -2.22 -3.91
CA ASP A 63 11.26 -2.07 -3.39
C ASP A 63 10.94 -0.58 -3.10
N SER A 64 9.64 -0.25 -3.03
CA SER A 64 9.18 1.11 -2.77
C SER A 64 8.34 1.17 -1.49
N LEU A 65 8.51 2.25 -0.74
CA LEU A 65 7.72 2.54 0.45
C LEU A 65 7.29 3.99 0.46
N ALA A 66 6.02 4.23 0.73
CA ALA A 66 5.53 5.54 1.10
C ALA A 66 4.67 5.44 2.36
N VAL A 67 4.76 6.46 3.20
CA VAL A 67 3.92 6.63 4.39
C VAL A 67 3.26 7.99 4.30
N ALA A 68 1.94 8.01 4.41
CA ALA A 68 1.15 9.23 4.40
C ALA A 68 0.20 9.25 5.60
N ARG A 69 -0.09 10.45 6.09
CA ARG A 69 -1.10 10.65 7.14
C ARG A 69 -2.49 10.80 6.54
N VAL A 70 -3.48 10.25 7.21
CA VAL A 70 -4.89 10.53 6.92
C VAL A 70 -5.33 11.72 7.77
N LYS A 71 -5.89 12.74 7.12
CA LYS A 71 -6.47 13.93 7.74
C LYS A 71 -7.60 14.48 6.88
N SER A 72 -8.07 15.68 7.15
CA SER A 72 -9.00 16.40 6.28
C SER A 72 -8.39 16.58 4.88
N ARG A 73 -9.06 16.08 3.85
CA ARG A 73 -8.63 16.20 2.44
C ARG A 73 -7.28 15.54 2.16
N SER A 74 -7.18 14.23 2.42
CA SER A 74 -5.93 13.46 2.27
C SER A 74 -5.48 13.22 0.82
N PHE A 75 -6.13 13.78 -0.17
CA PHE A 75 -5.71 13.75 -1.57
C PHE A 75 -4.69 14.87 -1.86
N SER A 76 -3.51 14.76 -1.25
CA SER A 76 -2.43 15.73 -1.43
C SER A 76 -1.06 15.12 -1.16
N GLU A 77 -0.07 15.40 -2.02
CA GLU A 77 1.33 15.01 -1.76
C GLU A 77 1.90 15.60 -0.46
N LYS A 78 1.34 16.71 0.04
CA LYS A 78 1.74 17.32 1.32
C LYS A 78 1.43 16.43 2.53
N ASP A 79 0.60 15.41 2.35
CA ASP A 79 0.27 14.44 3.39
C ASP A 79 1.20 13.23 3.39
N ILE A 80 2.04 13.09 2.37
CA ILE A 80 3.11 12.10 2.34
C ILE A 80 4.23 12.53 3.28
N ILE A 81 4.44 11.76 4.33
CA ILE A 81 5.46 11.99 5.35
C ILE A 81 6.84 11.64 4.80
N ALA A 82 6.92 10.47 4.13
CA ALA A 82 8.11 9.98 3.47
C ALA A 82 7.73 9.06 2.30
N LYS A 83 8.48 9.16 1.19
CA LYS A 83 8.40 8.23 0.07
C LYS A 83 9.79 7.94 -0.47
N VAL A 84 10.02 6.70 -0.92
CA VAL A 84 11.30 6.26 -1.49
C VAL A 84 11.09 5.01 -2.34
N THR A 85 11.84 4.90 -3.43
CA THR A 85 12.19 3.62 -4.05
C THR A 85 13.64 3.35 -3.65
N PHE A 86 13.88 2.23 -2.97
CA PHE A 86 15.20 1.88 -2.47
C PHE A 86 16.13 1.59 -3.64
N ASP A 87 17.35 2.12 -3.56
CA ASP A 87 18.40 1.85 -4.53
C ASP A 87 18.67 0.32 -4.63
N ASN A 88 18.99 -0.15 -5.82
CA ASN A 88 19.34 -1.56 -6.01
C ASN A 88 20.64 -1.96 -5.31
N GLN A 89 21.50 -0.99 -4.97
CA GLN A 89 22.72 -1.21 -4.21
C GLN A 89 22.41 -1.29 -2.70
N PRO A 90 22.63 -2.43 -2.01
CA PRO A 90 22.23 -2.64 -0.62
C PRO A 90 22.76 -1.57 0.36
N SER A 91 23.99 -1.09 0.15
CA SER A 91 24.57 -0.05 1.01
C SER A 91 23.82 1.28 0.92
N ARG A 92 23.41 1.69 -0.30
CA ARG A 92 22.61 2.90 -0.53
C ARG A 92 21.19 2.71 -0.01
N ALA A 93 20.57 1.56 -0.27
CA ALA A 93 19.26 1.24 0.27
C ALA A 93 19.23 1.36 1.81
N ASN A 94 20.28 0.87 2.51
CA ASN A 94 20.38 0.98 3.96
C ASN A 94 20.51 2.44 4.45
N ILE A 95 21.20 3.30 3.70
CA ILE A 95 21.26 4.75 4.01
C ILE A 95 19.86 5.37 3.85
N GLN A 96 19.15 5.04 2.76
CA GLN A 96 17.80 5.53 2.50
C GLN A 96 16.80 5.06 3.56
N LYS A 97 16.89 3.80 4.02
CA LYS A 97 16.07 3.25 5.11
C LYS A 97 16.27 4.03 6.42
N ARG A 98 17.50 4.34 6.77
CA ARG A 98 17.80 5.15 7.97
C ARG A 98 17.20 6.57 7.84
N ALA A 99 17.43 7.23 6.71
CA ALA A 99 16.87 8.56 6.47
C ALA A 99 15.33 8.56 6.45
N PHE A 100 14.72 7.49 5.97
CA PHE A 100 13.27 7.30 6.02
C PHE A 100 12.80 7.17 7.47
N LYS A 101 13.45 6.29 8.24
CA LYS A 101 13.17 6.10 9.68
C LYS A 101 13.24 7.41 10.46
N ASP A 102 14.27 8.24 10.24
CA ASP A 102 14.42 9.52 10.92
C ASP A 102 13.23 10.47 10.64
N LYS A 103 12.69 10.47 9.42
CA LYS A 103 11.48 11.23 9.09
C LYS A 103 10.25 10.71 9.84
N ILE A 104 10.10 9.39 9.95
CA ILE A 104 9.00 8.78 10.70
C ILE A 104 9.12 9.08 12.19
N ASP A 105 10.32 8.94 12.78
CA ASP A 105 10.57 9.24 14.18
C ASP A 105 10.25 10.72 14.52
N LYS A 106 10.59 11.64 13.62
CA LYS A 106 10.22 13.04 13.73
C LYS A 106 8.70 13.24 13.65
N PHE A 107 8.06 12.61 12.70
CA PHE A 107 6.61 12.69 12.53
C PHE A 107 5.88 12.21 13.78
N VAL A 108 6.20 11.03 14.31
CA VAL A 108 5.56 10.46 15.51
C VAL A 108 5.67 11.39 16.72
N LYS A 109 6.79 12.11 16.86
CA LYS A 109 7.00 13.07 17.94
C LYS A 109 6.20 14.38 17.80
N THR A 110 5.82 14.73 16.58
CA THR A 110 5.25 16.05 16.27
C THR A 110 3.81 15.98 15.75
N VAL A 111 3.28 14.77 15.55
CA VAL A 111 1.95 14.59 14.98
C VAL A 111 0.89 15.15 15.94
N GLY A 112 0.01 15.99 15.39
CA GLY A 112 -1.20 16.47 16.06
C GLY A 112 -2.44 15.79 15.50
N GLY A 113 -3.51 15.76 16.28
CA GLY A 113 -4.80 15.20 15.86
C GLY A 113 -5.41 15.98 14.70
N SER A 114 -6.13 15.29 13.80
CA SER A 114 -6.97 15.86 12.76
C SER A 114 -8.44 15.85 13.16
N ALA A 115 -9.20 16.87 12.74
CA ALA A 115 -10.64 16.93 13.00
C ALA A 115 -11.46 16.03 12.06
N TYR A 116 -10.91 15.65 10.92
CA TYR A 116 -11.57 14.86 9.89
C TYR A 116 -10.64 13.73 9.40
N THR A 117 -11.26 12.69 8.83
CA THR A 117 -10.59 11.47 8.38
C THR A 117 -10.99 11.17 6.95
N ASP A 118 -10.10 11.44 5.99
CA ASP A 118 -10.32 11.23 4.56
C ASP A 118 -9.54 10.00 4.07
N ILE A 119 -10.03 8.81 4.38
CA ILE A 119 -9.43 7.54 3.96
C ILE A 119 -9.50 7.39 2.44
N THR A 120 -10.61 7.78 1.84
CA THR A 120 -10.84 7.70 0.39
C THR A 120 -9.80 8.51 -0.38
N GLY A 121 -9.50 9.74 0.05
CA GLY A 121 -8.45 10.55 -0.56
C GLY A 121 -7.08 9.90 -0.46
N GLY A 122 -6.79 9.32 0.70
CA GLY A 122 -5.58 8.56 0.92
C GLY A 122 -5.45 7.34 0.00
N LEU A 123 -6.54 6.59 -0.21
CA LEU A 123 -6.58 5.45 -1.14
C LEU A 123 -6.30 5.88 -2.60
N ILE A 124 -6.90 6.98 -3.05
CA ILE A 124 -6.67 7.51 -4.40
C ILE A 124 -5.20 7.90 -4.55
N GLN A 125 -4.64 8.65 -3.60
CA GLN A 125 -3.22 9.05 -3.61
C GLN A 125 -2.30 7.83 -3.58
N GLY A 126 -2.60 6.82 -2.74
CA GLY A 126 -1.84 5.58 -2.66
C GLY A 126 -1.86 4.78 -3.95
N SER A 127 -3.02 4.68 -4.61
CA SER A 127 -3.13 3.97 -5.87
C SER A 127 -2.32 4.64 -6.99
N MET A 128 -2.28 5.97 -7.03
CA MET A 128 -1.45 6.72 -7.98
C MET A 128 0.03 6.43 -7.74
N PHE A 129 0.52 6.59 -6.50
CA PHE A 129 1.90 6.28 -6.15
C PHE A 129 2.29 4.84 -6.54
N LEU A 130 1.47 3.85 -6.18
CA LEU A 130 1.78 2.44 -6.44
C LEU A 130 1.83 2.14 -7.94
N ASN A 131 0.99 2.78 -8.74
CA ASN A 131 0.98 2.59 -10.19
C ASN A 131 2.21 3.24 -10.87
N GLU A 132 2.74 4.32 -10.32
CA GLU A 132 3.97 4.96 -10.81
C GLU A 132 5.23 4.13 -10.55
N THR A 133 5.24 3.27 -9.52
CA THR A 133 6.43 2.47 -9.17
C THR A 133 6.76 1.36 -10.17
N GLY A 134 5.79 0.90 -10.94
CA GLY A 134 5.95 -0.28 -11.81
C GLY A 134 6.19 -1.61 -11.07
N ALA A 135 5.98 -1.64 -9.75
CA ALA A 135 6.17 -2.85 -8.93
C ALA A 135 5.17 -3.95 -9.32
N GLY A 136 5.63 -5.21 -9.26
CA GLY A 136 4.79 -6.37 -9.55
C GLY A 136 3.82 -6.68 -8.42
N THR A 137 4.18 -6.37 -7.17
CA THR A 137 3.28 -6.49 -6.01
C THR A 137 3.02 -5.12 -5.42
N LYS A 138 1.74 -4.77 -5.29
CA LYS A 138 1.28 -3.46 -4.82
C LYS A 138 0.37 -3.62 -3.61
N THR A 139 0.67 -2.95 -2.51
CA THR A 139 -0.12 -3.07 -1.28
C THR A 139 -0.39 -1.70 -0.68
N ILE A 140 -1.65 -1.44 -0.33
CA ILE A 140 -2.03 -0.33 0.55
C ILE A 140 -2.30 -0.90 1.94
N LEU A 141 -1.64 -0.35 2.94
CA LEU A 141 -1.90 -0.59 4.36
C LEU A 141 -2.65 0.60 4.92
N ILE A 142 -3.76 0.36 5.62
CA ILE A 142 -4.56 1.42 6.25
C ILE A 142 -4.53 1.19 7.75
N PHE A 143 -3.77 1.99 8.47
CA PHE A 143 -3.72 1.98 9.93
C PHE A 143 -4.75 2.99 10.47
N SER A 144 -5.98 2.51 10.76
CA SER A 144 -7.14 3.35 11.12
C SER A 144 -8.22 2.49 11.78
N ASP A 145 -9.12 3.10 12.54
CA ASP A 145 -10.38 2.49 12.97
C ASP A 145 -11.43 2.38 11.85
N MET A 146 -11.06 2.82 10.64
CA MET A 146 -11.89 2.81 9.44
C MET A 146 -13.16 3.68 9.52
N GLN A 147 -13.21 4.62 10.48
CA GLN A 147 -14.28 5.62 10.54
C GLN A 147 -13.90 6.81 9.65
N GLU A 148 -14.52 6.90 8.47
CA GLU A 148 -14.31 8.04 7.58
C GLU A 148 -15.25 9.20 7.97
N GLU A 149 -14.66 10.37 8.18
CA GLU A 149 -15.39 11.61 8.45
C GLU A 149 -14.87 12.70 7.50
N LEU A 150 -15.69 13.06 6.52
CA LEU A 150 -15.32 14.07 5.53
C LEU A 150 -15.80 15.46 5.93
N ASP A 151 -14.95 16.46 5.68
CA ASP A 151 -15.39 17.87 5.70
C ASP A 151 -16.50 18.08 4.67
N LYS A 152 -17.54 18.83 5.04
CA LYS A 152 -18.69 19.15 4.18
C LYS A 152 -18.30 19.81 2.85
N ALA A 153 -17.16 20.48 2.81
CA ALA A 153 -16.60 21.08 1.59
C ALA A 153 -15.79 20.10 0.73
N THR A 154 -15.69 18.83 1.12
CA THR A 154 -14.97 17.83 0.33
C THR A 154 -15.85 17.37 -0.83
N ILE A 155 -15.60 17.90 -2.02
CA ILE A 155 -16.17 17.43 -3.27
C ILE A 155 -15.15 16.51 -3.91
N ARG A 156 -15.58 15.30 -4.31
CA ARG A 156 -14.69 14.33 -4.94
C ARG A 156 -15.38 13.64 -6.09
N ASP A 157 -14.91 13.96 -7.30
CA ASP A 157 -15.43 13.40 -8.55
C ASP A 157 -14.59 12.23 -9.08
N PHE A 158 -13.52 11.86 -8.34
CA PHE A 158 -12.62 10.81 -8.77
C PHE A 158 -13.00 9.46 -8.17
N PRO A 159 -13.22 8.41 -9.00
CA PRO A 159 -13.44 7.07 -8.50
C PRO A 159 -12.15 6.48 -7.91
N ILE A 160 -12.29 5.68 -6.86
CA ILE A 160 -11.19 4.85 -6.38
C ILE A 160 -10.91 3.77 -7.43
N LYS A 161 -9.64 3.61 -7.84
CA LYS A 161 -9.19 2.58 -8.79
C LYS A 161 -8.09 1.77 -8.14
N LEU A 162 -8.37 0.50 -7.80
CA LEU A 162 -7.46 -0.36 -7.03
C LEU A 162 -7.09 -1.64 -7.79
N LYS A 163 -7.19 -1.62 -9.13
CA LYS A 163 -6.84 -2.79 -9.94
C LYS A 163 -5.41 -3.25 -9.62
N ASP A 164 -5.27 -4.55 -9.37
CA ASP A 164 -4.00 -5.21 -9.02
C ASP A 164 -3.34 -4.69 -7.72
N ILE A 165 -4.12 -4.04 -6.85
CA ILE A 165 -3.66 -3.54 -5.56
C ILE A 165 -4.34 -4.35 -4.45
N ARG A 166 -3.53 -4.86 -3.51
CA ARG A 166 -4.00 -5.45 -2.26
C ARG A 166 -4.26 -4.33 -1.25
N VAL A 167 -5.35 -4.41 -0.51
CA VAL A 167 -5.68 -3.45 0.56
C VAL A 167 -5.84 -4.18 1.89
N VAL A 168 -5.13 -3.72 2.90
CA VAL A 168 -5.13 -4.32 4.24
C VAL A 168 -5.39 -3.24 5.28
N ALA A 169 -6.49 -3.37 6.01
CA ALA A 169 -6.77 -2.54 7.18
C ALA A 169 -6.10 -3.13 8.42
N LEU A 170 -5.39 -2.29 9.15
CA LEU A 170 -4.57 -2.66 10.30
C LEU A 170 -5.07 -1.97 11.57
N ASN A 171 -5.07 -2.71 12.69
CA ASN A 171 -5.42 -2.18 14.02
C ASN A 171 -6.79 -1.49 14.03
N VAL A 172 -7.80 -2.12 13.40
CA VAL A 172 -9.15 -1.58 13.37
C VAL A 172 -9.80 -1.78 14.73
N VAL A 173 -9.66 -0.76 15.59
CA VAL A 173 -10.21 -0.78 16.96
C VAL A 173 -11.71 -0.49 16.95
N LYS A 174 -12.40 -1.01 17.96
CA LYS A 174 -13.80 -0.68 18.21
C LYS A 174 -13.92 0.75 18.74
N LEU A 175 -14.88 1.48 18.21
CA LEU A 175 -15.26 2.80 18.72
C LEU A 175 -16.11 2.66 20.00
N LYS A 176 -16.22 3.73 20.77
CA LYS A 176 -17.11 3.75 21.94
C LYS A 176 -18.56 3.42 21.56
N THR A 177 -19.00 3.86 20.39
CA THR A 177 -20.33 3.58 19.83
C THR A 177 -20.54 2.12 19.46
N ASP A 178 -19.46 1.41 19.08
CA ASP A 178 -19.49 -0.02 18.74
C ASP A 178 -19.69 -0.90 20.00
N ASN A 179 -19.33 -0.39 21.19
CA ASN A 179 -19.59 -1.08 22.45
C ASN A 179 -21.08 -1.05 22.81
N ILE A 180 -21.82 -0.04 22.30
CA ILE A 180 -23.28 0.07 22.49
C ILE A 180 -24.01 -0.83 21.49
N ASP A 181 -23.55 -0.83 20.23
CA ASP A 181 -24.09 -1.68 19.17
C ASP A 181 -22.97 -2.30 18.34
N PRO A 182 -22.59 -3.56 18.62
CA PRO A 182 -21.50 -4.27 17.92
C PRO A 182 -21.74 -4.41 16.40
N ARG A 183 -22.98 -4.32 15.92
CA ARG A 183 -23.30 -4.38 14.48
C ARG A 183 -22.72 -3.21 13.72
N ARG A 184 -22.49 -2.06 14.35
CA ARG A 184 -21.86 -0.89 13.75
C ARG A 184 -20.42 -1.18 13.31
N TYR A 185 -19.65 -1.90 14.12
CA TYR A 185 -18.29 -2.32 13.78
C TYR A 185 -18.29 -3.21 12.53
N MET A 186 -19.12 -4.26 12.56
CA MET A 186 -19.21 -5.19 11.40
C MET A 186 -19.71 -4.48 10.15
N GLY A 187 -20.77 -3.68 10.26
CA GLY A 187 -21.31 -2.92 9.11
C GLY A 187 -20.30 -1.94 8.52
N ARG A 188 -19.43 -1.33 9.33
CA ARG A 188 -18.34 -0.47 8.85
C ARG A 188 -17.34 -1.26 8.03
N LEU A 189 -16.91 -2.43 8.51
CA LEU A 189 -15.97 -3.29 7.78
C LEU A 189 -16.57 -3.84 6.48
N GLU A 190 -17.83 -4.28 6.51
CA GLU A 190 -18.55 -4.76 5.32
C GLU A 190 -18.72 -3.65 4.27
N ALA A 191 -19.03 -2.43 4.70
CA ALA A 191 -19.14 -1.28 3.80
C ALA A 191 -17.78 -0.97 3.11
N TRP A 192 -16.68 -1.02 3.85
CA TRP A 192 -15.36 -0.85 3.27
C TRP A 192 -14.98 -1.99 2.36
N GLN A 193 -15.23 -3.24 2.74
CA GLN A 193 -15.00 -4.41 1.89
C GLN A 193 -15.69 -4.23 0.53
N LYS A 194 -16.99 -3.98 0.54
CA LYS A 194 -17.78 -3.77 -0.70
C LYS A 194 -17.22 -2.64 -1.55
N ARG A 195 -16.77 -1.55 -0.92
CA ARG A 195 -16.23 -0.39 -1.62
C ARG A 195 -14.86 -0.67 -2.25
N ILE A 196 -13.97 -1.37 -1.53
CA ILE A 196 -12.63 -1.72 -1.97
C ILE A 196 -12.68 -2.77 -3.09
N GLU A 197 -13.48 -3.82 -2.93
CA GLU A 197 -13.70 -4.85 -3.96
C GLU A 197 -14.37 -4.25 -5.20
N GLY A 198 -15.37 -3.37 -5.03
CA GLY A 198 -16.02 -2.64 -6.12
C GLY A 198 -15.07 -1.69 -6.88
N ALA A 199 -13.99 -1.24 -6.23
CA ALA A 199 -12.92 -0.45 -6.85
C ALA A 199 -11.88 -1.32 -7.60
N GLY A 200 -12.03 -2.65 -7.59
CA GLY A 200 -11.20 -3.61 -8.32
C GLY A 200 -9.95 -4.06 -7.57
N ALA A 201 -9.90 -3.92 -6.25
CA ALA A 201 -8.78 -4.44 -5.46
C ALA A 201 -8.62 -5.96 -5.65
N SER A 202 -7.38 -6.42 -5.71
CA SER A 202 -7.08 -7.85 -5.82
C SER A 202 -7.35 -8.61 -4.52
N GLU A 203 -7.34 -7.90 -3.39
CA GLU A 203 -7.57 -8.48 -2.08
C GLU A 203 -8.00 -7.41 -1.07
N TRP A 204 -8.90 -7.77 -0.15
CA TRP A 204 -9.22 -7.02 1.06
C TRP A 204 -9.01 -7.87 2.29
N ARG A 205 -8.27 -7.37 3.28
CA ARG A 205 -8.10 -8.01 4.59
C ARG A 205 -8.18 -7.02 5.72
N VAL A 206 -8.56 -7.53 6.89
CA VAL A 206 -8.50 -6.81 8.17
C VAL A 206 -7.61 -7.61 9.11
N ILE A 207 -6.56 -6.97 9.66
CA ILE A 207 -5.60 -7.59 10.57
C ILE A 207 -5.47 -6.70 11.80
N ASN A 208 -5.89 -7.22 12.94
CA ASN A 208 -5.76 -6.53 14.24
C ASN A 208 -4.56 -7.02 15.04
N ASP A 209 -3.97 -8.14 14.63
CA ASP A 209 -2.78 -8.73 15.22
C ASP A 209 -1.56 -8.44 14.33
N ILE A 210 -0.67 -7.58 14.83
CA ILE A 210 0.54 -7.14 14.11
C ILE A 210 1.50 -8.32 13.85
N GLU A 211 1.48 -9.37 14.67
CA GLU A 211 2.32 -10.57 14.50
C GLU A 211 1.97 -11.34 13.21
N ARG A 212 0.81 -11.07 12.61
CA ARG A 212 0.38 -11.67 11.35
C ARG A 212 0.77 -10.90 10.09
N LEU A 213 1.52 -9.81 10.22
CA LEU A 213 1.95 -9.03 9.06
C LEU A 213 2.79 -9.84 8.08
N ASP A 214 3.60 -10.79 8.57
CA ASP A 214 4.42 -11.67 7.73
C ASP A 214 3.59 -12.46 6.71
N ALA A 215 2.41 -12.95 7.12
CA ALA A 215 1.52 -13.71 6.26
C ALA A 215 0.90 -12.88 5.13
N VAL A 216 0.94 -11.55 5.25
CA VAL A 216 0.34 -10.62 4.27
C VAL A 216 1.38 -9.93 3.41
N LEU A 217 2.53 -9.60 3.99
CA LEU A 217 3.62 -8.88 3.33
C LEU A 217 4.75 -9.80 2.90
N GLY A 218 4.72 -11.07 3.35
CA GLY A 218 5.66 -12.10 2.94
C GLY A 218 5.62 -12.28 1.41
N ARG A 219 6.79 -12.44 0.82
CA ARG A 219 6.91 -12.87 -0.58
C ARG A 219 6.38 -14.30 -0.65
N GLY A 220 5.26 -14.50 -1.35
CA GLY A 220 4.76 -15.81 -1.67
C GLY A 220 5.74 -16.55 -2.59
#